data_e92f033f4d269ab9e93bd8da58ae7bc6
#
_entry.id   e92f033f4d269ab9e93bd8da58ae7bc6
#
_cell.length_a   1.000
_cell.length_b   1.000
_cell.length_c   1.000
_cell.angle_alpha   90.00
_cell.angle_beta   90.00
_cell.angle_gamma   90.00
#
_symmetry.space_group_name_H-M   'P 1'
#
loop_
_entity.id
_entity.type
_entity.pdbx_description
1 polymer ?
#
loop_
_entity_poly.entity_id
_entity_poly.type
_entity_poly.pdbx_seq_one_letter_code
_entity_poly.pdbx_strand_id
1 'polypeptide(L)'
;LKSARVAESPTGRKFFEVVFEKNGATLTQTEWKPDNKNGQLSDEDIQRKEDNQFSRTMQLLLCFYKDEELVFNGTNFEEFAKEVVDYLNKADKSKLLRVKIVYNDKGYTTLPSYAKYTFIEPMILPEGQTSAITELRIDNFTKPVVADVETPVVNPGPSESISISPTVEAAVENNAENPYGLPF
;
A
#
# COMPACT_ATOMS: atom_id res chain seq x y z
N LEU A 1 -11.78 1.16 -10.16
CA LEU A 1 -10.35 1.12 -10.50
C LEU A 1 -10.03 2.28 -11.45
N LYS A 2 -8.99 3.08 -11.14
CA LYS A 2 -8.53 4.18 -12.00
C LYS A 2 -7.35 3.76 -12.87
N SER A 3 -6.28 3.31 -12.26
CA SER A 3 -5.04 2.92 -12.97
C SER A 3 -4.22 1.93 -12.15
N ALA A 4 -3.31 1.25 -12.84
CA ALA A 4 -2.25 0.45 -12.22
C ALA A 4 -0.93 0.70 -12.97
N ARG A 5 0.20 0.64 -12.26
CA ARG A 5 1.54 0.79 -12.85
C ARG A 5 2.59 0.03 -12.05
N VAL A 6 3.65 -0.39 -12.73
CA VAL A 6 4.90 -0.81 -12.09
C VAL A 6 5.80 0.41 -11.97
N ALA A 7 6.50 0.54 -10.86
CA ALA A 7 7.43 1.63 -10.62
C ALA A 7 8.61 1.20 -9.75
N GLU A 8 9.55 2.12 -9.61
CA GLU A 8 10.75 1.95 -8.80
C GLU A 8 10.96 3.20 -7.95
N SER A 9 11.29 3.01 -6.69
CA SER A 9 11.63 4.11 -5.78
C SER A 9 13.00 4.72 -6.13
N PRO A 10 13.31 5.92 -5.64
CA PRO A 10 14.63 6.52 -5.79
C PRO A 10 15.78 5.64 -5.25
N THR A 11 15.48 4.74 -4.33
CA THR A 11 16.44 3.78 -3.76
C THR A 11 16.52 2.46 -4.54
N GLY A 12 15.92 2.37 -5.73
CA GLY A 12 15.93 1.16 -6.58
C GLY A 12 14.97 0.06 -6.16
N ARG A 13 14.08 0.30 -5.20
CA ARG A 13 13.11 -0.70 -4.76
C ARG A 13 11.92 -0.77 -5.69
N LYS A 14 11.62 -1.96 -6.20
CA LYS A 14 10.50 -2.23 -7.10
C LYS A 14 9.17 -2.32 -6.36
N PHE A 15 8.12 -1.82 -7.00
CA PHE A 15 6.75 -1.93 -6.51
C PHE A 15 5.76 -1.82 -7.68
N PHE A 16 4.52 -2.19 -7.42
CA PHE A 16 3.40 -1.77 -8.25
C PHE A 16 2.37 -1.00 -7.44
N GLU A 17 1.69 -0.08 -8.11
CA GLU A 17 0.63 0.72 -7.54
C GLU A 17 -0.69 0.45 -8.22
N VAL A 18 -1.75 0.46 -7.43
CA VAL A 18 -3.13 0.44 -7.89
C VAL A 18 -3.85 1.65 -7.33
N VAL A 19 -4.48 2.43 -8.20
CA VAL A 19 -5.22 3.64 -7.82
C VAL A 19 -6.71 3.39 -7.98
N PHE A 20 -7.45 3.59 -6.92
CA PHE A 20 -8.90 3.64 -6.90
C PHE A 20 -9.37 5.09 -6.86
N GLU A 21 -10.52 5.36 -7.47
CA GLU A 21 -11.13 6.69 -7.45
C GLU A 21 -12.62 6.60 -7.23
N LYS A 22 -13.14 7.53 -6.44
CA LYS A 22 -14.57 7.76 -6.30
C LYS A 22 -14.82 9.25 -6.06
N ASN A 23 -15.59 9.90 -6.97
CA ASN A 23 -15.98 11.30 -6.83
C ASN A 23 -14.80 12.27 -6.62
N GLY A 24 -13.68 12.03 -7.31
CA GLY A 24 -12.47 12.84 -7.20
C GLY A 24 -11.55 12.47 -6.04
N ALA A 25 -12.01 11.70 -5.05
CA ALA A 25 -11.14 11.15 -4.01
C ALA A 25 -10.40 9.93 -4.52
N THR A 26 -9.12 9.82 -4.21
CA THR A 26 -8.27 8.70 -4.62
C THR A 26 -7.72 7.95 -3.42
N LEU A 27 -7.59 6.63 -3.60
CA LEU A 27 -6.87 5.74 -2.70
C LEU A 27 -5.81 5.02 -3.51
N THR A 28 -4.56 5.11 -3.07
CA THR A 28 -3.45 4.40 -3.71
C THR A 28 -3.01 3.24 -2.82
N GLN A 29 -2.98 2.06 -3.41
CA GLN A 29 -2.39 0.87 -2.81
C GLN A 29 -1.05 0.59 -3.46
N THR A 30 0.00 0.51 -2.66
CA THR A 30 1.36 0.21 -3.11
C THR A 30 1.78 -1.15 -2.59
N GLU A 31 2.17 -2.04 -3.48
CA GLU A 31 2.68 -3.38 -3.17
C GLU A 31 4.17 -3.43 -3.49
N TRP A 32 4.98 -3.47 -2.44
CA TRP A 32 6.43 -3.47 -2.53
C TRP A 32 6.98 -4.87 -2.73
N LYS A 33 8.06 -4.98 -3.51
CA LYS A 33 8.83 -6.22 -3.56
C LYS A 33 9.26 -6.60 -2.14
N PRO A 34 8.87 -7.78 -1.63
CA PRO A 34 9.41 -8.29 -0.37
C PRO A 34 10.93 -8.38 -0.45
N ASP A 35 11.61 -7.85 0.52
CA ASP A 35 13.08 -7.90 0.60
C ASP A 35 13.56 -8.11 2.04
N ASN A 36 14.79 -8.52 2.18
CA ASN A 36 15.48 -8.73 3.45
C ASN A 36 16.71 -7.82 3.57
N LYS A 37 16.54 -6.52 3.25
CA LYS A 37 17.67 -5.57 3.26
C LYS A 37 18.44 -5.53 4.57
N ASN A 38 17.77 -5.78 5.69
CA ASN A 38 18.38 -5.73 7.02
C ASN A 38 18.85 -7.11 7.52
N GLY A 39 18.67 -8.17 6.75
CA GLY A 39 19.04 -9.54 7.15
C GLY A 39 18.27 -10.09 8.36
N GLN A 40 17.15 -9.43 8.72
CA GLN A 40 16.36 -9.78 9.92
C GLN A 40 15.24 -10.79 9.65
N LEU A 41 14.90 -11.01 8.38
CA LEU A 41 13.83 -11.91 7.98
C LEU A 41 14.40 -13.26 7.60
N SER A 42 13.76 -14.34 8.03
CA SER A 42 14.02 -15.68 7.51
C SER A 42 13.45 -15.82 6.09
N ASP A 43 13.91 -16.82 5.36
CA ASP A 43 13.33 -17.16 4.05
C ASP A 43 11.85 -17.51 4.16
N GLU A 44 11.43 -18.14 5.26
CA GLU A 44 10.04 -18.43 5.58
C GLU A 44 9.20 -17.16 5.77
N ASP A 45 9.77 -16.12 6.40
CA ASP A 45 9.10 -14.82 6.57
C ASP A 45 8.93 -14.10 5.23
N ILE A 46 9.94 -14.17 4.38
CA ILE A 46 9.88 -13.62 3.02
C ILE A 46 8.78 -14.34 2.22
N GLN A 47 8.81 -15.67 2.21
CA GLN A 47 7.79 -16.47 1.52
C GLN A 47 6.38 -16.15 2.01
N ARG A 48 6.18 -16.05 3.34
CA ARG A 48 4.88 -15.66 3.90
C ARG A 48 4.44 -14.26 3.44
N LYS A 49 5.35 -13.31 3.28
CA LYS A 49 5.04 -11.98 2.74
C LYS A 49 4.64 -12.06 1.27
N GLU A 50 5.32 -12.87 0.48
CA GLU A 50 5.01 -13.10 -0.93
C GLU A 50 3.64 -13.77 -1.08
N ASP A 51 3.34 -14.81 -0.31
CA ASP A 51 2.05 -15.50 -0.30
C ASP A 51 0.91 -14.56 0.08
N ASN A 52 1.11 -13.72 1.09
CA ASN A 52 0.14 -12.73 1.50
C ASN A 52 -0.09 -11.68 0.40
N GLN A 53 0.98 -11.20 -0.22
CA GLN A 53 0.89 -10.24 -1.32
C GLN A 53 0.17 -10.84 -2.53
N PHE A 54 0.50 -12.08 -2.90
CA PHE A 54 -0.19 -12.81 -3.95
C PHE A 54 -1.68 -12.94 -3.65
N SER A 55 -2.04 -13.44 -2.46
CA SER A 55 -3.42 -13.62 -2.04
C SER A 55 -4.23 -12.32 -2.05
N ARG A 56 -3.63 -11.20 -1.63
CA ARG A 56 -4.26 -9.87 -1.68
C ARG A 56 -4.48 -9.40 -3.11
N THR A 57 -3.49 -9.62 -3.96
CA THR A 57 -3.56 -9.27 -5.38
C THR A 57 -4.63 -10.10 -6.08
N MET A 58 -4.74 -11.39 -5.76
CA MET A 58 -5.79 -12.27 -6.30
C MET A 58 -7.19 -11.79 -5.89
N GLN A 59 -7.41 -11.36 -4.65
CA GLN A 59 -8.71 -10.79 -4.25
C GLN A 59 -9.12 -9.60 -5.15
N LEU A 60 -8.17 -8.74 -5.51
CA LEU A 60 -8.42 -7.62 -6.42
C LEU A 60 -8.74 -8.10 -7.84
N LEU A 61 -7.94 -9.00 -8.39
CA LEU A 61 -8.09 -9.48 -9.77
C LEU A 61 -9.39 -10.27 -9.95
N LEU A 62 -9.78 -11.07 -8.96
CA LEU A 62 -11.05 -11.83 -8.94
C LEU A 62 -12.29 -10.93 -8.91
N CYS A 63 -12.14 -9.65 -8.61
CA CYS A 63 -13.22 -8.69 -8.83
C CYS A 63 -13.53 -8.47 -10.32
N PHE A 64 -12.61 -8.73 -11.22
CA PHE A 64 -12.72 -8.46 -12.66
C PHE A 64 -12.75 -9.71 -13.50
N TYR A 65 -12.03 -10.75 -13.11
CA TYR A 65 -11.77 -11.97 -13.83
C TYR A 65 -12.24 -13.19 -13.04
N LYS A 66 -12.46 -14.30 -13.73
CA LYS A 66 -12.61 -15.58 -13.08
C LYS A 66 -11.22 -16.19 -12.82
N ASP A 67 -11.14 -17.10 -11.85
CA ASP A 67 -9.88 -17.73 -11.47
C ASP A 67 -9.17 -18.43 -12.64
N GLU A 68 -9.95 -19.14 -13.48
CA GLU A 68 -9.43 -19.82 -14.68
C GLU A 68 -8.88 -18.89 -15.78
N GLU A 69 -9.20 -17.59 -15.72
CA GLU A 69 -8.72 -16.58 -16.66
C GLU A 69 -7.38 -15.97 -16.23
N LEU A 70 -6.99 -16.19 -14.97
CA LEU A 70 -5.78 -15.62 -14.38
C LEU A 70 -4.62 -16.61 -14.47
N VAL A 71 -3.72 -16.39 -15.41
CA VAL A 71 -2.52 -17.20 -15.60
C VAL A 71 -1.28 -16.35 -15.36
N PHE A 72 -0.47 -16.76 -14.40
CA PHE A 72 0.81 -16.13 -14.10
C PHE A 72 1.95 -17.05 -14.53
N ASN A 73 2.86 -16.52 -15.32
CA ASN A 73 4.05 -17.25 -15.81
C ASN A 73 5.34 -16.67 -15.24
N GLY A 74 5.23 -15.53 -14.57
CA GLY A 74 6.37 -14.86 -13.96
C GLY A 74 7.00 -15.68 -12.83
N THR A 75 8.32 -15.72 -12.82
CA THR A 75 9.13 -16.46 -11.85
C THR A 75 9.71 -15.57 -10.75
N ASN A 76 9.46 -14.27 -10.84
CA ASN A 76 9.96 -13.26 -9.91
C ASN A 76 8.95 -12.12 -9.75
N PHE A 77 9.19 -11.27 -8.75
CA PHE A 77 8.30 -10.15 -8.44
C PHE A 77 8.07 -9.20 -9.63
N GLU A 78 9.10 -8.89 -10.40
CA GLU A 78 9.02 -7.93 -11.50
C GLU A 78 8.12 -8.43 -12.64
N GLU A 79 8.20 -9.71 -12.95
CA GLU A 79 7.34 -10.36 -13.93
C GLU A 79 5.91 -10.45 -13.42
N PHE A 80 5.71 -10.93 -12.19
CA PHE A 80 4.42 -10.95 -11.52
C PHE A 80 3.76 -9.56 -11.50
N ALA A 81 4.49 -8.52 -11.09
CA ALA A 81 3.98 -7.15 -11.03
C ALA A 81 3.52 -6.63 -12.40
N LYS A 82 4.27 -6.96 -13.48
CA LYS A 82 3.88 -6.62 -14.85
C LYS A 82 2.60 -7.33 -15.27
N GLU A 83 2.50 -8.63 -15.03
CA GLU A 83 1.30 -9.42 -15.35
C GLU A 83 0.07 -8.89 -14.61
N VAL A 84 0.20 -8.59 -13.31
CA VAL A 84 -0.87 -7.97 -12.50
C VAL A 84 -1.31 -6.64 -13.09
N VAL A 85 -0.35 -5.76 -13.40
CA VAL A 85 -0.64 -4.43 -13.98
C VAL A 85 -1.29 -4.55 -15.35
N ASP A 86 -0.88 -5.52 -16.17
CA ASP A 86 -1.47 -5.79 -17.47
C ASP A 86 -2.92 -6.25 -17.35
N TYR A 87 -3.24 -7.16 -16.44
CA TYR A 87 -4.61 -7.54 -16.14
C TYR A 87 -5.44 -6.33 -15.69
N LEU A 88 -4.94 -5.56 -14.71
CA LEU A 88 -5.67 -4.39 -14.18
C LEU A 88 -5.88 -3.29 -15.22
N ASN A 89 -4.95 -3.10 -16.15
CA ASN A 89 -5.10 -2.12 -17.22
C ASN A 89 -6.08 -2.55 -18.30
N LYS A 90 -6.26 -3.86 -18.51
CA LYS A 90 -7.27 -4.46 -19.41
C LYS A 90 -8.63 -4.64 -18.75
N ALA A 91 -8.72 -4.55 -17.43
CA ALA A 91 -9.96 -4.74 -16.69
C ALA A 91 -11.00 -3.68 -17.04
N ASP A 92 -12.28 -4.06 -16.97
CA ASP A 92 -13.41 -3.14 -17.12
C ASP A 92 -13.43 -2.12 -15.95
N LYS A 93 -12.95 -0.92 -16.22
CA LYS A 93 -12.85 0.16 -15.23
C LYS A 93 -14.20 0.77 -14.86
N SER A 94 -15.28 0.45 -15.59
CA SER A 94 -16.64 0.85 -15.23
C SER A 94 -17.21 0.03 -14.07
N LYS A 95 -16.62 -1.14 -13.80
CA LYS A 95 -17.03 -2.04 -12.74
C LYS A 95 -16.77 -1.41 -11.37
N LEU A 96 -17.84 -1.20 -10.62
CA LEU A 96 -17.76 -0.63 -9.28
C LEU A 96 -17.33 -1.70 -8.27
N LEU A 97 -16.47 -1.30 -7.35
CA LEU A 97 -15.95 -2.15 -6.28
C LEU A 97 -16.41 -1.62 -4.92
N ARG A 98 -16.65 -2.54 -4.00
CA ARG A 98 -16.74 -2.27 -2.57
C ARG A 98 -15.38 -2.56 -1.95
N VAL A 99 -14.85 -1.60 -1.22
CA VAL A 99 -13.49 -1.66 -0.68
C VAL A 99 -13.51 -1.28 0.79
N LYS A 100 -12.90 -2.08 1.64
CA LYS A 100 -12.66 -1.73 3.04
C LYS A 100 -11.45 -0.81 3.13
N ILE A 101 -11.63 0.33 3.79
CA ILE A 101 -10.57 1.31 4.03
C ILE A 101 -10.38 1.43 5.53
N VAL A 102 -9.14 1.36 5.99
CA VAL A 102 -8.75 1.49 7.40
C VAL A 102 -7.69 2.59 7.55
N TYR A 103 -7.42 3.00 8.79
CA TYR A 103 -6.26 3.84 9.09
C TYR A 103 -5.06 2.97 9.46
N ASN A 104 -3.89 3.36 8.99
CA ASN A 104 -2.63 2.83 9.50
C ASN A 104 -2.20 3.59 10.77
N ASP A 105 -1.13 3.15 11.41
CA ASP A 105 -0.61 3.74 12.65
C ASP A 105 -0.18 5.21 12.50
N LYS A 106 0.11 5.64 11.27
CA LYS A 106 0.44 7.04 10.94
C LYS A 106 -0.79 7.90 10.62
N GLY A 107 -2.01 7.34 10.71
CA GLY A 107 -3.25 8.04 10.43
C GLY A 107 -3.57 8.24 8.96
N TYR A 108 -2.91 7.52 8.06
CA TYR A 108 -3.25 7.52 6.64
C TYR A 108 -4.26 6.42 6.31
N THR A 109 -5.17 6.74 5.39
CA THR A 109 -6.12 5.76 4.86
C THR A 109 -5.42 4.75 3.95
N THR A 110 -5.70 3.47 4.13
CA THR A 110 -5.11 2.37 3.37
C THR A 110 -6.07 1.19 3.25
N LEU A 111 -5.73 0.22 2.41
CA LEU A 111 -6.37 -1.09 2.45
C LEU A 111 -5.83 -1.90 3.63
N PRO A 112 -6.63 -2.83 4.19
CA PRO A 112 -6.13 -3.75 5.20
C PRO A 112 -4.91 -4.54 4.71
N SER A 113 -3.96 -4.83 5.59
CA SER A 113 -2.73 -5.56 5.25
C SER A 113 -2.87 -7.08 5.24
N TYR A 114 -3.98 -7.63 5.76
CA TYR A 114 -4.22 -9.06 5.81
C TYR A 114 -4.67 -9.63 4.45
N ALA A 115 -4.36 -10.92 4.21
CA ALA A 115 -4.79 -11.67 3.03
C ALA A 115 -5.97 -12.62 3.31
N LYS A 116 -6.12 -13.06 4.56
CA LYS A 116 -7.09 -14.10 4.97
C LYS A 116 -8.55 -13.66 4.86
N TYR A 117 -8.83 -12.37 5.04
CA TYR A 117 -10.20 -11.84 5.07
C TYR A 117 -10.45 -10.97 3.84
N THR A 118 -11.69 -10.97 3.37
CA THR A 118 -12.10 -10.17 2.22
C THR A 118 -12.09 -8.68 2.56
N PHE A 119 -11.35 -7.91 1.79
CA PHE A 119 -11.28 -6.45 1.92
C PHE A 119 -11.74 -5.71 0.65
N ILE A 120 -11.92 -6.45 -0.46
CA ILE A 120 -12.38 -5.91 -1.73
C ILE A 120 -13.29 -6.93 -2.42
N GLU A 121 -14.37 -6.45 -3.03
CA GLU A 121 -15.31 -7.28 -3.78
C GLU A 121 -16.05 -6.44 -4.82
N PRO A 122 -16.70 -7.03 -5.85
CA PRO A 122 -17.60 -6.32 -6.74
C PRO A 122 -18.74 -5.66 -5.96
N MET A 123 -19.13 -4.44 -6.34
CA MET A 123 -20.27 -3.75 -5.71
C MET A 123 -21.58 -4.51 -5.90
N ILE A 124 -21.76 -5.11 -7.07
CA ILE A 124 -22.91 -5.96 -7.40
C ILE A 124 -22.47 -7.41 -7.25
N LEU A 125 -23.06 -8.10 -6.30
CA LEU A 125 -22.83 -9.52 -6.05
C LEU A 125 -23.88 -10.36 -6.79
N PRO A 126 -23.58 -11.64 -7.09
CA PRO A 126 -24.56 -12.59 -7.61
C PRO A 126 -25.79 -12.68 -6.71
N GLU A 127 -26.93 -13.04 -7.32
CA GLU A 127 -28.20 -13.24 -6.59
C GLU A 127 -28.02 -14.26 -5.44
N GLY A 128 -28.52 -13.91 -4.25
CA GLY A 128 -28.42 -14.73 -3.05
C GLY A 128 -27.08 -14.62 -2.30
N GLN A 129 -26.10 -13.90 -2.81
CA GLN A 129 -24.84 -13.66 -2.10
C GLN A 129 -24.89 -12.38 -1.27
N THR A 130 -24.30 -12.44 -0.08
CA THR A 130 -24.08 -11.30 0.80
C THR A 130 -22.63 -10.88 0.78
N SER A 131 -22.35 -9.62 1.19
CA SER A 131 -20.98 -9.12 1.29
C SER A 131 -20.14 -10.01 2.21
N ALA A 132 -18.95 -10.38 1.73
CA ALA A 132 -17.95 -11.08 2.52
C ALA A 132 -17.04 -10.10 3.31
N ILE A 133 -17.16 -8.80 3.04
CA ILE A 133 -16.42 -7.76 3.78
C ILE A 133 -17.10 -7.58 5.15
N THR A 134 -16.41 -7.98 6.21
CA THR A 134 -16.88 -7.86 7.60
C THR A 134 -15.92 -6.98 8.41
N GLU A 135 -16.42 -6.29 9.42
CA GLU A 135 -15.59 -5.59 10.38
C GLU A 135 -14.83 -6.59 11.27
N LEU A 136 -13.53 -6.35 11.46
CA LEU A 136 -12.67 -7.18 12.30
C LEU A 136 -12.14 -6.34 13.46
N ARG A 137 -11.83 -6.99 14.58
CA ARG A 137 -11.27 -6.31 15.76
C ARG A 137 -9.92 -5.64 15.49
N ILE A 138 -9.21 -6.06 14.42
CA ILE A 138 -7.93 -5.49 13.99
C ILE A 138 -8.10 -4.31 13.03
N ASP A 139 -9.33 -4.04 12.56
CA ASP A 139 -9.59 -2.93 11.64
C ASP A 139 -9.64 -1.61 12.43
N ASN A 140 -8.81 -0.67 12.05
CA ASN A 140 -8.80 0.67 12.65
C ASN A 140 -9.60 1.65 11.79
N PHE A 141 -10.85 1.90 12.15
CA PHE A 141 -11.71 2.86 11.46
C PHE A 141 -11.65 4.28 12.04
N THR A 142 -10.95 4.44 13.17
CA THR A 142 -10.76 5.76 13.79
C THR A 142 -9.34 6.24 13.52
N LYS A 143 -9.22 7.48 13.04
CA LYS A 143 -7.90 8.07 12.82
C LYS A 143 -7.15 8.14 14.16
N PRO A 144 -5.96 7.51 14.28
CA PRO A 144 -5.17 7.59 15.49
C PRO A 144 -4.79 9.05 15.76
N VAL A 145 -4.87 9.45 17.02
CA VAL A 145 -4.33 10.74 17.47
C VAL A 145 -2.82 10.57 17.52
N VAL A 146 -2.14 11.02 16.48
CA VAL A 146 -0.68 11.13 16.51
C VAL A 146 -0.40 12.27 17.48
N ALA A 147 0.18 11.97 18.66
CA ALA A 147 0.67 13.02 19.54
C ALA A 147 1.69 13.83 18.73
N ASP A 148 1.42 15.11 18.53
CA ASP A 148 2.41 16.03 17.97
C ASP A 148 3.67 15.86 18.80
N VAL A 149 4.76 15.43 18.19
CA VAL A 149 6.08 15.47 18.79
C VAL A 149 6.32 16.96 19.02
N GLU A 150 6.17 17.41 20.27
CA GLU A 150 6.50 18.77 20.63
C GLU A 150 7.92 19.02 20.13
N THR A 151 8.05 19.87 19.12
CA THR A 151 9.35 20.42 18.76
C THR A 151 9.90 21.05 20.03
N PRO A 152 11.09 20.64 20.49
CA PRO A 152 11.65 21.24 21.69
C PRO A 152 11.69 22.75 21.47
N VAL A 153 10.99 23.48 22.34
CA VAL A 153 11.03 24.94 22.37
C VAL A 153 12.47 25.30 22.74
N VAL A 154 13.25 25.64 21.72
CA VAL A 154 14.56 26.24 21.93
C VAL A 154 14.31 27.61 22.52
N ASN A 155 14.48 27.74 23.84
CA ASN A 155 14.50 29.03 24.51
C ASN A 155 15.57 29.91 23.84
N PRO A 156 15.23 31.12 23.35
CA PRO A 156 16.21 32.02 22.79
C PRO A 156 17.03 32.60 23.97
N GLY A 157 18.22 32.06 24.20
CA GLY A 157 19.23 32.71 24.97
C GLY A 157 19.74 33.96 24.22
N PRO A 158 20.35 34.96 24.90
CA PRO A 158 20.58 36.30 24.39
C PRO A 158 21.59 36.29 23.21
N SER A 159 21.27 37.15 22.25
CA SER A 159 21.98 37.41 20.99
C SER A 159 23.48 37.59 21.14
N GLU A 160 24.24 36.83 20.35
CA GLU A 160 25.46 37.33 19.73
C GLU A 160 25.35 37.20 18.22
N SER A 161 25.46 38.34 17.56
CA SER A 161 25.41 38.52 16.14
C SER A 161 26.67 37.98 15.47
N ILE A 162 26.56 36.89 14.70
CA ILE A 162 27.59 36.51 13.71
C ILE A 162 26.92 36.37 12.37
N SER A 163 27.31 37.28 11.49
CA SER A 163 26.98 37.31 10.06
C SER A 163 27.73 36.20 9.33
N ILE A 164 27.04 35.24 8.74
CA ILE A 164 27.63 34.39 7.68
C ILE A 164 26.58 34.18 6.58
N SER A 165 27.02 34.49 5.37
CA SER A 165 26.28 34.37 4.10
C SER A 165 25.83 32.95 3.76
N PRO A 166 24.79 32.81 2.91
CA PRO A 166 24.17 31.50 2.64
C PRO A 166 24.98 30.72 1.61
N THR A 167 25.20 29.47 1.91
CA THR A 167 25.65 28.52 0.90
C THR A 167 24.94 27.19 1.08
N VAL A 168 24.18 26.86 0.03
CA VAL A 168 23.83 25.52 -0.49
C VAL A 168 22.90 24.63 0.33
N GLU A 169 21.71 24.46 -0.27
CA GLU A 169 20.91 23.24 -0.45
C GLU A 169 21.41 21.98 0.27
N ALA A 170 20.71 21.61 1.33
CA ALA A 170 20.64 20.24 1.78
C ALA A 170 19.28 19.68 1.37
N ALA A 171 19.32 18.76 0.42
CA ALA A 171 18.19 17.93 0.04
C ALA A 171 17.62 17.27 1.28
N VAL A 172 16.33 17.53 1.55
CA VAL A 172 15.56 16.76 2.53
C VAL A 172 15.36 15.38 1.90
N GLU A 173 16.16 14.42 2.33
CA GLU A 173 15.86 13.00 2.12
C GLU A 173 14.54 12.69 2.84
N ASN A 174 13.46 12.71 2.07
CA ASN A 174 12.24 12.04 2.48
C ASN A 174 12.53 10.54 2.49
N ASN A 175 12.91 10.05 3.65
CA ASN A 175 13.03 8.63 3.93
C ASN A 175 11.64 8.01 3.89
N ALA A 176 11.18 7.67 2.67
CA ALA A 176 9.97 6.90 2.45
C ALA A 176 10.26 5.43 2.78
N GLU A 177 10.66 5.16 4.01
CA GLU A 177 10.69 3.82 4.56
C GLU A 177 9.26 3.32 4.67
N ASN A 178 9.07 2.15 4.12
CA ASN A 178 7.89 1.28 4.12
C ASN A 178 6.86 1.67 5.21
N PRO A 179 5.71 2.26 4.85
CA PRO A 179 4.71 2.65 5.82
C PRO A 179 4.02 1.46 6.52
N TYR A 180 4.37 0.24 6.15
CA TYR A 180 3.68 -0.99 6.60
C TYR A 180 4.60 -1.94 7.38
N GLY A 181 5.67 -1.45 7.98
CA GLY A 181 6.47 -2.21 8.94
C GLY A 181 5.64 -2.53 10.18
N LEU A 182 4.75 -3.49 10.09
CA LEU A 182 4.14 -4.09 11.26
C LEU A 182 5.11 -5.15 11.81
N PRO A 183 5.48 -5.07 13.09
CA PRO A 183 6.03 -6.22 13.76
C PRO A 183 4.92 -7.26 13.89
N PHE A 184 5.15 -8.43 13.36
CA PHE A 184 4.35 -9.60 13.66
C PHE A 184 4.86 -10.26 14.91
#